data_d00719afcd9d7077da95665dcd32108b
#
_entry.id   d00719afcd9d7077da95665dcd32108b
#
_cell.length_a   1.000
_cell.length_b   1.000
_cell.length_c   1.000
_cell.angle_alpha   90.00
_cell.angle_beta   90.00
_cell.angle_gamma   90.00
#
_symmetry.space_group_name_H-M   'P 1'
#
loop_
_entity.id
_entity.type
_entity.pdbx_description
1 polymer ?
#
loop_
_entity_poly.entity_id
_entity_poly.type
_entity_poly.pdbx_seq_one_letter_code
_entity_poly.pdbx_strand_id
1 'polypeptide(L)'
;MAETTEVGPNGETTVIHEAEIPEMDEKELRKIEQYVINLRLGDSRKNIRLKEFLKDPKDAFYRYPYYSMLFSGPAALLFMITGFSFTWGTPTIDHVILFSVWIFIIPPAITYYRKHKFVNKVEEYLPNFLRDIAEMSRAGLTLPAALGTVAKGEYGEMTDEIKKMDASVSWGISFEETMEYFAKRMNTSLISRAVALITQASRAGGRVSFVLEAAARDASEIKTLERERRGNMAVYVVISYIAFFVFIFVILMLTTRFVPTMYEASQAVAGASAGGSFIGGFDPDAFIRTLFHACLLQGFMSGLVAGQLGENRLSGGLKHSFILTFIAWVCFLIL
;
A
#
# COMPACT_ATOMS: atom_id res chain seq x y z
N MET A 1 13.72 59.26 12.02
CA MET A 1 12.89 60.10 11.11
C MET A 1 13.75 60.41 9.91
N ALA A 2 13.59 59.74 8.81
CA ALA A 2 14.21 60.10 7.54
C ALA A 2 13.06 60.42 6.57
N GLU A 3 12.85 61.67 6.27
CA GLU A 3 11.93 62.15 5.24
C GLU A 3 12.64 62.02 3.88
N THR A 4 12.19 61.14 3.04
CA THR A 4 12.60 61.05 1.63
C THR A 4 11.56 61.80 0.80
N THR A 5 11.94 62.97 0.26
CA THR A 5 11.13 63.75 -0.67
C THR A 5 11.46 63.37 -2.11
N GLU A 6 10.50 62.79 -2.85
CA GLU A 6 10.57 62.65 -4.31
C GLU A 6 9.83 63.79 -5.00
N VAL A 7 10.49 64.41 -5.96
CA VAL A 7 9.94 65.50 -6.78
C VAL A 7 9.42 64.88 -8.08
N GLY A 8 8.10 64.87 -8.29
CA GLY A 8 7.46 64.38 -9.50
C GLY A 8 7.74 65.31 -10.70
N PRO A 9 7.57 64.86 -11.95
CA PRO A 9 7.89 65.57 -13.17
C PRO A 9 7.09 66.85 -13.39
N ASN A 10 6.12 67.20 -12.56
CA ASN A 10 5.29 68.39 -12.61
C ASN A 10 5.55 69.39 -11.44
N GLY A 11 6.60 69.17 -10.65
CA GLY A 11 6.97 70.14 -9.59
C GLY A 11 6.08 70.05 -8.31
N GLU A 12 5.21 69.06 -8.19
CA GLU A 12 4.44 68.86 -6.95
C GLU A 12 5.20 67.92 -6.02
N THR A 13 5.48 68.37 -4.81
CA THR A 13 6.07 67.59 -3.73
C THR A 13 4.97 66.76 -3.04
N THR A 14 4.88 65.51 -3.36
CA THR A 14 4.08 64.56 -2.60
C THR A 14 4.91 63.97 -1.48
N VAL A 15 4.51 64.21 -0.25
CA VAL A 15 5.03 63.55 0.94
C VAL A 15 4.43 62.15 0.95
N ILE A 16 5.23 61.16 0.60
CA ILE A 16 4.83 59.76 0.76
C ILE A 16 4.96 59.45 2.25
N HIS A 17 3.85 59.39 2.95
CA HIS A 17 3.81 58.73 4.26
C HIS A 17 4.23 57.28 4.06
N GLU A 18 5.45 56.96 4.48
CA GLU A 18 5.89 55.58 4.64
C GLU A 18 4.87 54.91 5.58
N ALA A 19 4.08 54.00 5.01
CA ALA A 19 3.12 53.24 5.80
C ALA A 19 3.92 52.52 6.91
N GLU A 20 3.65 52.89 8.16
CA GLU A 20 4.18 52.19 9.32
C GLU A 20 3.88 50.72 9.13
N ILE A 21 4.91 49.92 8.78
CA ILE A 21 4.84 48.46 8.83
C ILE A 21 4.62 48.17 10.32
N PRO A 22 3.45 47.61 10.71
CA PRO A 22 3.21 47.27 12.10
C PRO A 22 4.36 46.39 12.58
N GLU A 23 4.98 46.74 13.70
CA GLU A 23 5.99 45.92 14.38
C GLU A 23 5.34 44.56 14.66
N MET A 24 5.47 43.66 13.69
CA MET A 24 4.97 42.28 13.85
C MET A 24 5.84 41.58 14.88
N ASP A 25 5.17 40.98 15.89
CA ASP A 25 5.82 40.16 16.90
C ASP A 25 6.70 39.10 16.19
N GLU A 26 7.92 38.90 16.65
CA GLU A 26 8.88 37.92 16.15
C GLU A 26 8.26 36.53 15.96
N LYS A 27 7.22 36.19 16.76
CA LYS A 27 6.46 34.97 16.65
C LYS A 27 5.53 34.92 15.42
N GLU A 28 5.01 36.06 15.00
CA GLU A 28 4.19 36.17 13.78
C GLU A 28 5.06 36.13 12.53
N LEU A 29 6.22 36.80 12.53
CA LEU A 29 7.22 36.72 11.46
C LEU A 29 7.67 35.27 11.24
N ARG A 30 8.00 34.53 12.29
CA ARG A 30 8.37 33.11 12.19
C ARG A 30 7.23 32.22 11.65
N LYS A 31 5.97 32.53 11.98
CA LYS A 31 4.81 31.79 11.41
C LYS A 31 4.64 32.04 9.91
N ILE A 32 4.82 33.32 9.50
CA ILE A 32 4.74 33.71 8.07
C ILE A 32 5.90 33.09 7.29
N GLU A 33 7.14 33.15 7.82
CA GLU A 33 8.28 32.45 7.21
C GLU A 33 8.05 30.95 7.05
N GLN A 34 7.59 30.28 8.10
CA GLN A 34 7.25 28.85 8.02
C GLN A 34 6.13 28.58 7.01
N TYR A 35 5.13 29.44 6.93
CA TYR A 35 4.05 29.32 5.95
C TYR A 35 4.56 29.48 4.52
N VAL A 36 5.41 30.48 4.25
CA VAL A 36 6.02 30.72 2.93
C VAL A 36 6.98 29.61 2.54
N ILE A 37 7.78 29.10 3.48
CA ILE A 37 8.65 27.94 3.30
C ILE A 37 7.82 26.68 2.97
N ASN A 38 6.73 26.46 3.68
CA ASN A 38 5.85 25.32 3.43
C ASN A 38 5.12 25.43 2.08
N LEU A 39 4.73 26.64 1.64
CA LEU A 39 4.16 26.87 0.32
C LEU A 39 5.18 26.61 -0.79
N ARG A 40 6.41 27.15 -0.67
CA ARG A 40 7.50 26.91 -1.64
C ARG A 40 7.92 25.45 -1.72
N LEU A 41 7.99 24.76 -0.57
CA LEU A 41 8.28 23.33 -0.51
C LEU A 41 7.11 22.48 -1.02
N GLY A 42 5.87 22.92 -0.86
CA GLY A 42 4.67 22.27 -1.40
C GLY A 42 4.65 22.25 -2.93
N ASP A 43 4.92 23.37 -3.56
CA ASP A 43 4.99 23.50 -5.02
C ASP A 43 6.23 22.81 -5.61
N SER A 44 7.38 22.90 -4.94
CA SER A 44 8.59 22.18 -5.31
C SER A 44 8.39 20.66 -5.23
N ARG A 45 7.66 20.17 -4.22
CA ARG A 45 7.34 18.72 -4.09
C ARG A 45 6.47 18.18 -5.22
N LYS A 46 5.51 18.97 -5.74
CA LYS A 46 4.70 18.54 -6.90
C LYS A 46 5.54 18.43 -8.17
N ASN A 47 6.37 19.43 -8.44
CA ASN A 47 7.24 19.46 -9.61
C ASN A 47 8.40 18.46 -9.53
N ILE A 48 8.93 18.20 -8.33
CA ILE A 48 9.96 17.21 -8.07
C ILE A 48 9.37 15.79 -8.29
N ARG A 49 8.15 15.52 -7.82
CA ARG A 49 7.47 14.22 -8.03
C ARG A 49 7.29 13.88 -9.52
N LEU A 50 6.92 14.86 -10.34
CA LEU A 50 6.76 14.66 -11.77
C LEU A 50 8.10 14.47 -12.48
N LYS A 51 9.15 15.22 -12.06
CA LYS A 51 10.52 15.08 -12.60
C LYS A 51 11.20 13.77 -12.14
N GLU A 52 11.00 13.33 -10.90
CA GLU A 52 11.46 12.02 -10.41
C GLU A 52 10.79 10.88 -11.16
N PHE A 53 9.49 11.01 -11.46
CA PHE A 53 8.74 10.03 -12.25
C PHE A 53 9.28 9.89 -13.69
N LEU A 54 9.70 11.00 -14.31
CA LEU A 54 10.28 10.99 -15.66
C LEU A 54 11.73 10.51 -15.69
N LYS A 55 12.48 10.69 -14.57
CA LYS A 55 13.90 10.34 -14.51
C LYS A 55 14.13 8.86 -14.15
N ASP A 56 13.37 8.33 -13.19
CA ASP A 56 13.45 6.93 -12.76
C ASP A 56 12.05 6.35 -12.53
N PRO A 57 11.36 5.89 -13.61
CA PRO A 57 9.99 5.40 -13.52
C PRO A 57 9.87 4.16 -12.62
N LYS A 58 10.93 3.34 -12.51
CA LYS A 58 10.94 2.14 -11.66
C LYS A 58 10.85 2.48 -10.18
N ASP A 59 11.65 3.42 -9.68
CA ASP A 59 11.66 3.82 -8.27
C ASP A 59 10.40 4.60 -7.88
N ALA A 60 9.86 5.43 -8.78
CA ALA A 60 8.61 6.14 -8.57
C ALA A 60 7.42 5.18 -8.48
N PHE A 61 7.39 4.11 -9.27
CA PHE A 61 6.40 3.03 -9.21
C PHE A 61 6.42 2.30 -7.86
N TYR A 62 7.62 2.03 -7.31
CA TYR A 62 7.76 1.35 -6.01
C TYR A 62 7.40 2.24 -4.82
N ARG A 63 7.62 3.55 -4.94
CA ARG A 63 7.38 4.50 -3.85
C ARG A 63 5.90 4.85 -3.69
N TYR A 64 5.12 4.90 -4.79
CA TYR A 64 3.71 5.31 -4.80
C TYR A 64 2.83 4.29 -5.53
N PRO A 65 2.17 3.35 -4.81
CA PRO A 65 1.32 2.32 -5.41
C PRO A 65 0.14 2.88 -6.24
N TYR A 66 -0.31 4.12 -5.95
CA TYR A 66 -1.37 4.78 -6.71
C TYR A 66 -1.00 5.07 -8.18
N TYR A 67 0.28 5.28 -8.49
CA TYR A 67 0.71 5.46 -9.88
C TYR A 67 0.61 4.16 -10.69
N SER A 68 0.72 3.02 -10.03
CA SER A 68 0.47 1.72 -10.66
C SER A 68 -0.98 1.59 -11.15
N MET A 69 -1.96 2.08 -10.38
CA MET A 69 -3.36 2.13 -10.76
C MET A 69 -3.62 3.03 -11.99
N LEU A 70 -2.87 4.14 -12.10
CA LEU A 70 -3.01 5.09 -13.21
C LEU A 70 -2.57 4.45 -14.55
N PHE A 71 -1.64 3.50 -14.53
CA PHE A 71 -1.22 2.77 -15.73
C PHE A 71 -2.04 1.51 -15.99
N SER A 72 -2.37 0.75 -14.95
CA SER A 72 -3.15 -0.47 -15.09
C SER A 72 -4.61 -0.20 -15.51
N GLY A 73 -5.18 0.95 -15.11
CA GLY A 73 -6.53 1.34 -15.48
C GLY A 73 -6.72 1.50 -16.99
N PRO A 74 -5.99 2.40 -17.67
CA PRO A 74 -6.06 2.55 -19.12
C PRO A 74 -5.69 1.26 -19.87
N ALA A 75 -4.68 0.49 -19.40
CA ALA A 75 -4.32 -0.78 -20.03
C ALA A 75 -5.43 -1.82 -19.96
N ALA A 76 -6.09 -1.95 -18.80
CA ALA A 76 -7.24 -2.83 -18.63
C ALA A 76 -8.45 -2.40 -19.48
N LEU A 77 -8.71 -1.09 -19.56
CA LEU A 77 -9.77 -0.54 -20.40
C LEU A 77 -9.52 -0.78 -21.88
N LEU A 78 -8.31 -0.54 -22.37
CA LEU A 78 -7.92 -0.83 -23.75
C LEU A 78 -8.08 -2.31 -24.06
N PHE A 79 -7.61 -3.20 -23.18
CA PHE A 79 -7.76 -4.64 -23.34
C PHE A 79 -9.24 -5.05 -23.35
N MET A 80 -10.05 -4.46 -22.47
CA MET A 80 -11.49 -4.71 -22.40
C MET A 80 -12.21 -4.26 -23.69
N ILE A 81 -11.92 -3.04 -24.20
CA ILE A 81 -12.56 -2.52 -25.41
C ILE A 81 -12.15 -3.34 -26.64
N THR A 82 -10.86 -3.62 -26.80
CA THR A 82 -10.37 -4.43 -27.93
C THR A 82 -10.88 -5.86 -27.87
N GLY A 83 -10.81 -6.49 -26.70
CA GLY A 83 -11.31 -7.84 -26.49
C GLY A 83 -12.82 -7.93 -26.74
N PHE A 84 -13.59 -6.99 -26.21
CA PHE A 84 -15.04 -6.91 -26.42
C PHE A 84 -15.41 -6.76 -27.90
N SER A 85 -14.64 -5.95 -28.67
CA SER A 85 -14.86 -5.78 -30.10
C SER A 85 -14.64 -7.06 -30.90
N PHE A 86 -13.68 -7.93 -30.48
CA PHE A 86 -13.40 -9.20 -31.15
C PHE A 86 -14.27 -10.36 -30.72
N THR A 87 -14.76 -10.36 -29.46
CA THR A 87 -15.48 -11.49 -28.87
C THR A 87 -16.97 -11.24 -28.67
N TRP A 88 -17.51 -10.16 -29.26
CA TRP A 88 -18.94 -9.85 -29.16
C TRP A 88 -19.80 -11.00 -29.67
N GLY A 89 -20.70 -11.48 -28.81
CA GLY A 89 -21.59 -12.60 -29.12
C GLY A 89 -21.00 -13.99 -28.98
N THR A 90 -19.74 -14.11 -28.53
CA THR A 90 -19.12 -15.43 -28.27
C THR A 90 -19.00 -15.68 -26.75
N PRO A 91 -19.01 -16.94 -26.28
CA PRO A 91 -18.83 -17.26 -24.86
C PRO A 91 -17.44 -16.88 -24.31
N THR A 92 -16.47 -16.58 -25.17
CA THR A 92 -15.13 -16.13 -24.83
C THR A 92 -15.07 -14.72 -24.19
N ILE A 93 -16.20 -13.99 -24.20
CA ILE A 93 -16.28 -12.65 -23.56
C ILE A 93 -15.98 -12.71 -22.05
N ASP A 94 -16.32 -13.81 -21.38
CA ASP A 94 -16.08 -14.01 -19.95
C ASP A 94 -14.57 -14.05 -19.62
N HIS A 95 -13.77 -14.64 -20.50
CA HIS A 95 -12.30 -14.64 -20.37
C HIS A 95 -11.71 -13.25 -20.56
N VAL A 96 -12.26 -12.45 -21.49
CA VAL A 96 -11.80 -11.04 -21.69
C VAL A 96 -12.05 -10.23 -20.43
N ILE A 97 -13.22 -10.37 -19.82
CA ILE A 97 -13.55 -9.67 -18.56
C ILE A 97 -12.59 -10.11 -17.45
N LEU A 98 -12.36 -11.40 -17.29
CA LEU A 98 -11.47 -11.94 -16.27
C LEU A 98 -10.03 -11.39 -16.42
N PHE A 99 -9.48 -11.46 -17.63
CA PHE A 99 -8.13 -10.94 -17.90
C PHE A 99 -8.04 -9.42 -17.72
N SER A 100 -9.09 -8.66 -18.09
CA SER A 100 -9.14 -7.21 -17.84
C SER A 100 -9.06 -6.90 -16.35
N VAL A 101 -9.79 -7.64 -15.53
CA VAL A 101 -9.75 -7.51 -14.07
C VAL A 101 -8.37 -7.86 -13.51
N TRP A 102 -7.71 -8.89 -14.03
CA TRP A 102 -6.36 -9.24 -13.63
C TRP A 102 -5.33 -8.18 -14.02
N ILE A 103 -5.38 -7.65 -15.23
CA ILE A 103 -4.50 -6.56 -15.69
C ILE A 103 -4.68 -5.32 -14.80
N PHE A 104 -5.90 -5.05 -14.33
CA PHE A 104 -6.16 -3.94 -13.42
C PHE A 104 -5.60 -4.17 -12.01
N ILE A 105 -5.77 -5.38 -11.44
CA ILE A 105 -5.47 -5.68 -10.03
C ILE A 105 -4.00 -6.06 -9.80
N ILE A 106 -3.36 -6.79 -10.71
CA ILE A 106 -2.03 -7.37 -10.49
C ILE A 106 -0.94 -6.29 -10.26
N PRO A 107 -0.79 -5.24 -11.10
CA PRO A 107 0.28 -4.26 -10.92
C PRO A 107 0.22 -3.51 -9.59
N PRO A 108 -0.93 -2.96 -9.16
CA PRO A 108 -1.01 -2.31 -7.84
C PRO A 108 -0.83 -3.30 -6.68
N ALA A 109 -1.27 -4.55 -6.82
CA ALA A 109 -1.08 -5.58 -5.80
C ALA A 109 0.41 -5.90 -5.58
N ILE A 110 1.19 -6.06 -6.67
CA ILE A 110 2.64 -6.31 -6.60
C ILE A 110 3.36 -5.14 -5.96
N THR A 111 3.05 -3.90 -6.38
CA THR A 111 3.68 -2.69 -5.86
C THR A 111 3.40 -2.51 -4.36
N TYR A 112 2.15 -2.71 -3.96
CA TYR A 112 1.73 -2.65 -2.56
C TYR A 112 2.43 -3.73 -1.71
N TYR A 113 2.46 -4.97 -2.20
CA TYR A 113 3.12 -6.08 -1.51
C TYR A 113 4.61 -5.83 -1.29
N ARG A 114 5.33 -5.34 -2.30
CA ARG A 114 6.77 -5.03 -2.19
C ARG A 114 7.03 -3.92 -1.18
N LYS A 115 6.26 -2.83 -1.24
CA LYS A 115 6.37 -1.73 -0.27
C LYS A 115 6.13 -2.22 1.16
N HIS A 116 5.08 -3.01 1.35
CA HIS A 116 4.74 -3.53 2.66
C HIS A 116 5.80 -4.51 3.19
N LYS A 117 6.34 -5.37 2.32
CA LYS A 117 7.44 -6.28 2.67
C LYS A 117 8.69 -5.52 3.11
N PHE A 118 9.06 -4.44 2.38
CA PHE A 118 10.16 -3.56 2.75
C PHE A 118 9.94 -2.92 4.13
N VAL A 119 8.79 -2.30 4.35
CA VAL A 119 8.46 -1.65 5.61
C VAL A 119 8.46 -2.63 6.78
N ASN A 120 7.88 -3.82 6.61
CA ASN A 120 7.90 -4.88 7.64
C ASN A 120 9.32 -5.31 8.00
N LYS A 121 10.22 -5.40 7.01
CA LYS A 121 11.63 -5.71 7.26
C LYS A 121 12.34 -4.58 8.02
N VAL A 122 12.08 -3.31 7.67
CA VAL A 122 12.60 -2.16 8.43
C VAL A 122 12.11 -2.21 9.88
N GLU A 123 10.83 -2.49 10.11
CA GLU A 123 10.29 -2.64 11.46
C GLU A 123 10.90 -3.81 12.25
N GLU A 124 11.33 -4.86 11.56
CA GLU A 124 11.96 -6.02 12.19
C GLU A 124 13.32 -5.68 12.83
N TYR A 125 14.06 -4.74 12.21
CA TYR A 125 15.35 -4.26 12.74
C TYR A 125 15.22 -3.07 13.70
N LEU A 126 14.05 -2.44 13.78
CA LEU A 126 13.80 -1.27 14.63
C LEU A 126 14.17 -1.50 16.10
N PRO A 127 13.83 -2.65 16.75
CA PRO A 127 14.20 -2.89 18.15
C PRO A 127 15.72 -2.88 18.38
N ASN A 128 16.48 -3.51 17.48
CA ASN A 128 17.95 -3.56 17.57
C ASN A 128 18.55 -2.17 17.40
N PHE A 129 18.11 -1.43 16.38
CA PHE A 129 18.51 -0.04 16.14
C PHE A 129 18.29 0.86 17.37
N LEU A 130 17.08 0.80 17.96
CA LEU A 130 16.76 1.61 19.14
C LEU A 130 17.58 1.20 20.37
N ARG A 131 17.85 -0.10 20.55
CA ARG A 131 18.68 -0.61 21.64
C ARG A 131 20.11 -0.13 21.51
N ASP A 132 20.69 -0.20 20.33
CA ASP A 132 22.07 0.20 20.09
C ASP A 132 22.25 1.72 20.32
N ILE A 133 21.31 2.55 19.88
CA ILE A 133 21.30 3.99 20.21
C ILE A 133 21.16 4.21 21.73
N ALA A 134 20.32 3.42 22.41
CA ALA A 134 20.15 3.51 23.87
C ALA A 134 21.47 3.18 24.61
N GLU A 135 22.16 2.15 24.19
CA GLU A 135 23.45 1.73 24.75
C GLU A 135 24.54 2.79 24.52
N MET A 136 24.65 3.33 23.30
CA MET A 136 25.58 4.41 23.00
C MET A 136 25.27 5.69 23.81
N SER A 137 24.00 6.04 23.94
CA SER A 137 23.56 7.17 24.76
C SER A 137 23.83 6.95 26.24
N ARG A 138 23.71 5.68 26.73
CA ARG A 138 24.07 5.31 28.11
C ARG A 138 25.57 5.39 28.35
N ALA A 139 26.38 5.11 27.33
CA ALA A 139 27.84 5.26 27.37
C ALA A 139 28.29 6.76 27.30
N GLY A 140 27.36 7.71 27.26
CA GLY A 140 27.64 9.14 27.29
C GLY A 140 27.72 9.83 25.92
N LEU A 141 27.45 9.13 24.83
CA LEU A 141 27.37 9.76 23.52
C LEU A 141 26.08 10.59 23.38
N THR A 142 26.19 11.72 22.69
CA THR A 142 25.01 12.47 22.27
C THR A 142 24.20 11.68 21.24
N LEU A 143 22.89 11.92 21.14
CA LEU A 143 22.03 11.20 20.18
C LEU A 143 22.51 11.31 18.72
N PRO A 144 22.96 12.50 18.24
CA PRO A 144 23.59 12.60 16.93
C PRO A 144 24.83 11.72 16.77
N ALA A 145 25.73 11.71 17.74
CA ALA A 145 26.95 10.88 17.71
C ALA A 145 26.65 9.39 17.80
N ALA A 146 25.65 8.99 18.60
CA ALA A 146 25.16 7.63 18.68
C ALA A 146 24.62 7.16 17.32
N LEU A 147 23.79 7.98 16.64
CA LEU A 147 23.26 7.69 15.32
C LEU A 147 24.39 7.51 14.28
N GLY A 148 25.39 8.39 14.26
CA GLY A 148 26.54 8.28 13.37
C GLY A 148 27.38 7.01 13.61
N THR A 149 27.43 6.52 14.84
CA THR A 149 28.11 5.26 15.19
C THR A 149 27.29 4.06 14.70
N VAL A 150 25.99 4.06 14.97
CA VAL A 150 25.06 3.00 14.55
C VAL A 150 24.92 2.93 13.02
N ALA A 151 25.05 4.06 12.32
CA ALA A 151 25.01 4.11 10.85
C ALA A 151 26.13 3.30 10.15
N LYS A 152 27.20 2.95 10.87
CA LYS A 152 28.30 2.09 10.39
C LYS A 152 27.97 0.60 10.51
N GLY A 153 26.92 0.24 11.24
CA GLY A 153 26.47 -1.13 11.43
C GLY A 153 25.57 -1.64 10.28
N GLU A 154 25.27 -2.94 10.30
CA GLU A 154 24.36 -3.59 9.37
C GLU A 154 23.02 -3.89 10.05
N TYR A 155 21.95 -3.31 9.51
CA TYR A 155 20.57 -3.47 9.97
C TYR A 155 19.65 -3.93 8.82
N GLY A 156 20.14 -4.77 7.92
CA GLY A 156 19.39 -5.26 6.78
C GLY A 156 18.77 -4.12 5.96
N GLU A 157 17.47 -4.22 5.68
CA GLU A 157 16.74 -3.20 4.89
C GLU A 157 16.66 -1.82 5.60
N MET A 158 16.92 -1.76 6.91
CA MET A 158 16.93 -0.50 7.65
C MET A 158 18.24 0.27 7.50
N THR A 159 19.34 -0.37 7.06
CA THR A 159 20.67 0.24 6.93
C THR A 159 20.63 1.51 6.07
N ASP A 160 19.95 1.47 4.92
CA ASP A 160 19.85 2.64 4.03
C ASP A 160 19.06 3.79 4.66
N GLU A 161 18.04 3.48 5.45
CA GLU A 161 17.29 4.51 6.16
C GLU A 161 18.09 5.12 7.31
N ILE A 162 18.90 4.32 8.01
CA ILE A 162 19.82 4.83 9.05
C ILE A 162 20.88 5.73 8.44
N LYS A 163 21.48 5.36 7.30
CA LYS A 163 22.43 6.22 6.57
C LYS A 163 21.80 7.54 6.12
N LYS A 164 20.53 7.54 5.69
CA LYS A 164 19.80 8.76 5.36
C LYS A 164 19.55 9.64 6.59
N MET A 165 19.28 9.02 7.74
CA MET A 165 19.13 9.74 9.00
C MET A 165 20.46 10.37 9.43
N ASP A 166 21.56 9.63 9.39
CA ASP A 166 22.89 10.12 9.70
C ASP A 166 23.29 11.28 8.79
N ALA A 167 23.09 11.14 7.47
CA ALA A 167 23.31 12.23 6.53
C ALA A 167 22.49 13.48 6.87
N SER A 168 21.20 13.33 7.25
CA SER A 168 20.34 14.45 7.63
C SER A 168 20.88 15.20 8.85
N VAL A 169 21.32 14.45 9.87
CA VAL A 169 21.94 15.03 11.08
C VAL A 169 23.27 15.71 10.76
N SER A 170 24.08 15.13 9.87
CA SER A 170 25.34 15.72 9.40
C SER A 170 25.14 17.05 8.65
N TRP A 171 23.94 17.26 8.06
CA TRP A 171 23.52 18.53 7.44
C TRP A 171 22.94 19.53 8.44
N GLY A 172 22.97 19.24 9.74
CA GLY A 172 22.51 20.13 10.80
C GLY A 172 21.03 20.02 11.15
N ILE A 173 20.31 19.01 10.61
CA ILE A 173 18.92 18.72 11.02
C ILE A 173 18.98 18.06 12.40
N SER A 174 18.08 18.47 13.33
CA SER A 174 18.05 17.88 14.67
C SER A 174 17.73 16.38 14.64
N PHE A 175 18.19 15.65 15.65
CA PHE A 175 17.89 14.22 15.80
C PHE A 175 16.38 13.97 15.81
N GLU A 176 15.63 14.80 16.55
CA GLU A 176 14.17 14.69 16.69
C GLU A 176 13.47 14.87 15.35
N GLU A 177 13.84 15.89 14.60
CA GLU A 177 13.25 16.17 13.29
C GLU A 177 13.61 15.06 12.28
N THR A 178 14.83 14.55 12.33
CA THR A 178 15.28 13.44 11.51
C THR A 178 14.47 12.17 11.79
N MET A 179 14.21 11.86 13.07
CA MET A 179 13.35 10.74 13.47
C MET A 179 11.90 10.93 13.00
N GLU A 180 11.36 12.15 13.08
CA GLU A 180 10.02 12.46 12.56
C GLU A 180 9.94 12.27 11.03
N TYR A 181 10.96 12.67 10.28
CA TYR A 181 11.03 12.42 8.83
C TYR A 181 11.08 10.94 8.51
N PHE A 182 11.85 10.17 9.28
CA PHE A 182 11.87 8.70 9.16
C PHE A 182 10.48 8.10 9.42
N ALA A 183 9.81 8.48 10.50
CA ALA A 183 8.45 8.03 10.82
C ALA A 183 7.45 8.36 9.71
N LYS A 184 7.50 9.57 9.14
CA LYS A 184 6.65 9.99 8.02
C LYS A 184 6.92 9.20 6.73
N ARG A 185 8.17 8.79 6.47
CA ARG A 185 8.51 7.97 5.29
C ARG A 185 8.00 6.54 5.43
N MET A 186 8.18 5.94 6.59
CA MET A 186 7.73 4.56 6.86
C MET A 186 6.21 4.47 7.02
N ASN A 187 5.59 5.48 7.64
CA ASN A 187 4.14 5.63 7.82
C ASN A 187 3.48 4.38 8.45
N THR A 188 4.06 3.92 9.56
CA THR A 188 3.50 2.81 10.34
C THR A 188 3.19 3.24 11.77
N SER A 189 2.23 2.57 12.41
CA SER A 189 1.85 2.89 13.79
C SER A 189 2.96 2.58 14.78
N LEU A 190 3.71 1.49 14.56
CA LEU A 190 4.82 1.07 15.42
C LEU A 190 5.93 2.13 15.44
N ILE A 191 6.44 2.49 14.24
CA ILE A 191 7.52 3.48 14.11
C ILE A 191 7.06 4.86 14.58
N SER A 192 5.84 5.29 14.20
CA SER A 192 5.32 6.60 14.62
C SER A 192 5.17 6.72 16.13
N ARG A 193 4.70 5.67 16.80
CA ARG A 193 4.60 5.64 18.27
C ARG A 193 5.96 5.67 18.93
N ALA A 194 6.91 4.83 18.50
CA ALA A 194 8.26 4.81 19.04
C ALA A 194 8.95 6.18 18.89
N VAL A 195 8.88 6.78 17.70
CA VAL A 195 9.45 8.09 17.42
C VAL A 195 8.80 9.19 18.26
N ALA A 196 7.46 9.18 18.40
CA ALA A 196 6.77 10.17 19.23
C ALA A 196 7.23 10.14 20.69
N LEU A 197 7.38 8.95 21.27
CA LEU A 197 7.89 8.78 22.63
C LEU A 197 9.33 9.30 22.79
N ILE A 198 10.20 8.95 21.83
CA ILE A 198 11.62 9.34 21.84
C ILE A 198 11.76 10.87 21.69
N THR A 199 11.05 11.47 20.74
CA THR A 199 11.12 12.91 20.50
C THR A 199 10.55 13.71 21.66
N GLN A 200 9.47 13.23 22.29
CA GLN A 200 8.91 13.84 23.49
C GLN A 200 9.89 13.78 24.67
N ALA A 201 10.53 12.62 24.89
CA ALA A 201 11.52 12.47 25.96
C ALA A 201 12.75 13.34 25.73
N SER A 202 13.23 13.46 24.49
CA SER A 202 14.36 14.30 24.11
C SER A 202 14.06 15.80 24.38
N ARG A 203 12.89 16.27 23.94
CA ARG A 203 12.45 17.66 24.19
C ARG A 203 12.24 18.00 25.66
N ALA A 204 11.85 17.01 26.47
CA ALA A 204 11.68 17.19 27.90
C ALA A 204 13.03 17.20 28.70
N GLY A 205 14.16 16.97 28.03
CA GLY A 205 15.48 16.90 28.68
C GLY A 205 15.65 15.71 29.61
N GLY A 206 14.82 14.66 29.42
CA GLY A 206 14.83 13.46 30.23
C GLY A 206 15.96 12.47 29.86
N ARG A 207 16.04 11.36 30.60
CA ARG A 207 16.97 10.27 30.29
C ARG A 207 16.51 9.50 29.04
N VAL A 208 16.82 10.02 27.85
CA VAL A 208 16.36 9.48 26.56
C VAL A 208 16.79 8.03 26.36
N SER A 209 17.94 7.60 26.93
CA SER A 209 18.41 6.22 26.84
C SER A 209 17.40 5.20 27.43
N PHE A 210 16.73 5.54 28.53
CA PHE A 210 15.69 4.66 29.10
C PHE A 210 14.44 4.58 28.24
N VAL A 211 14.05 5.70 27.63
CA VAL A 211 12.88 5.74 26.71
C VAL A 211 13.17 4.98 25.43
N LEU A 212 14.38 5.09 24.89
CA LEU A 212 14.84 4.32 23.73
C LEU A 212 14.83 2.81 24.02
N GLU A 213 15.33 2.40 25.20
CA GLU A 213 15.31 1.00 25.62
C GLU A 213 13.86 0.50 25.80
N ALA A 214 12.99 1.28 26.45
CA ALA A 214 11.58 0.94 26.60
C ALA A 214 10.87 0.82 25.24
N ALA A 215 11.12 1.74 24.31
CA ALA A 215 10.60 1.69 22.95
C ALA A 215 11.13 0.47 22.17
N ALA A 216 12.39 0.10 22.36
CA ALA A 216 12.98 -1.09 21.77
C ALA A 216 12.31 -2.38 22.27
N ARG A 217 12.05 -2.48 23.59
CA ARG A 217 11.34 -3.62 24.19
C ARG A 217 9.90 -3.71 23.68
N ASP A 218 9.16 -2.60 23.70
CA ASP A 218 7.77 -2.53 23.18
C ASP A 218 7.71 -2.95 21.69
N ALA A 219 8.63 -2.44 20.87
CA ALA A 219 8.71 -2.83 19.47
C ALA A 219 9.03 -4.31 19.28
N SER A 220 9.94 -4.88 20.09
CA SER A 220 10.29 -6.30 20.08
C SER A 220 9.10 -7.18 20.47
N GLU A 221 8.37 -6.81 21.52
CA GLU A 221 7.18 -7.52 21.99
C GLU A 221 6.08 -7.53 20.93
N ILE A 222 5.79 -6.37 20.33
CA ILE A 222 4.82 -6.27 19.23
C ILE A 222 5.20 -7.17 18.07
N LYS A 223 6.48 -7.19 17.68
CA LYS A 223 6.95 -8.05 16.58
C LYS A 223 6.86 -9.54 16.92
N THR A 224 7.09 -9.90 18.16
CA THR A 224 6.91 -11.28 18.64
C THR A 224 5.44 -11.68 18.57
N LEU A 225 4.54 -10.86 19.10
CA LEU A 225 3.08 -11.09 19.02
C LEU A 225 2.57 -11.15 17.56
N GLU A 226 3.11 -10.32 16.66
CA GLU A 226 2.78 -10.39 15.23
C GLU A 226 3.22 -11.71 14.60
N ARG A 227 4.41 -12.22 14.94
CA ARG A 227 4.92 -13.51 14.46
C ARG A 227 4.09 -14.67 14.97
N GLU A 228 3.79 -14.71 16.27
CA GLU A 228 2.93 -15.74 16.88
C GLU A 228 1.54 -15.74 16.24
N ARG A 229 0.92 -14.57 16.10
CA ARG A 229 -0.37 -14.45 15.45
C ARG A 229 -0.31 -14.94 14.00
N ARG A 230 0.72 -14.58 13.23
CA ARG A 230 0.89 -15.04 11.84
C ARG A 230 1.04 -16.56 11.78
N GLY A 231 1.76 -17.18 12.71
CA GLY A 231 1.88 -18.63 12.83
C GLY A 231 0.53 -19.29 13.08
N ASN A 232 -0.23 -18.79 14.06
CA ASN A 232 -1.55 -19.31 14.41
C ASN A 232 -2.57 -19.13 13.28
N MET A 233 -2.51 -18.01 12.56
CA MET A 233 -3.44 -17.72 11.46
C MET A 233 -3.10 -18.49 10.17
N ALA A 234 -1.86 -18.99 10.01
CA ALA A 234 -1.47 -19.78 8.84
C ALA A 234 -2.35 -21.04 8.66
N VAL A 235 -2.78 -21.64 9.75
CA VAL A 235 -3.70 -22.81 9.72
C VAL A 235 -5.03 -22.44 9.07
N TYR A 236 -5.59 -21.28 9.37
CA TYR A 236 -6.86 -20.83 8.77
C TYR A 236 -6.72 -20.51 7.28
N VAL A 237 -5.55 -20.03 6.85
CA VAL A 237 -5.24 -19.88 5.41
C VAL A 237 -5.27 -21.23 4.72
N VAL A 238 -4.65 -22.25 5.29
CA VAL A 238 -4.66 -23.63 4.73
C VAL A 238 -6.09 -24.16 4.67
N ILE A 239 -6.89 -24.00 5.73
CA ILE A 239 -8.31 -24.41 5.75
C ILE A 239 -9.10 -23.72 4.64
N SER A 240 -8.88 -22.43 4.40
CA SER A 240 -9.54 -21.69 3.32
C SER A 240 -9.21 -22.25 1.93
N TYR A 241 -7.96 -22.68 1.70
CA TYR A 241 -7.56 -23.34 0.45
C TYR A 241 -8.22 -24.73 0.31
N ILE A 242 -8.22 -25.53 1.37
CA ILE A 242 -8.88 -26.85 1.34
C ILE A 242 -10.37 -26.69 1.04
N ALA A 243 -11.06 -25.76 1.69
CA ALA A 243 -12.47 -25.49 1.44
C ALA A 243 -12.74 -25.11 -0.03
N PHE A 244 -11.87 -24.28 -0.61
CA PHE A 244 -11.94 -23.89 -2.01
C PHE A 244 -11.72 -25.09 -2.95
N PHE A 245 -10.75 -25.97 -2.67
CA PHE A 245 -10.52 -27.18 -3.48
C PHE A 245 -11.68 -28.16 -3.40
N VAL A 246 -12.28 -28.32 -2.23
CA VAL A 246 -13.51 -29.13 -2.08
C VAL A 246 -14.64 -28.53 -2.90
N PHE A 247 -14.81 -27.22 -2.86
CA PHE A 247 -15.82 -26.52 -3.66
C PHE A 247 -15.61 -26.74 -5.17
N ILE A 248 -14.38 -26.54 -5.68
CA ILE A 248 -14.05 -26.79 -7.09
C ILE A 248 -14.35 -28.26 -7.46
N PHE A 249 -13.95 -29.19 -6.61
CA PHE A 249 -14.22 -30.63 -6.86
C PHE A 249 -15.71 -30.92 -7.03
N VAL A 250 -16.55 -30.35 -6.15
CA VAL A 250 -18.01 -30.49 -6.26
C VAL A 250 -18.53 -29.90 -7.56
N ILE A 251 -18.06 -28.69 -7.95
CA ILE A 251 -18.48 -28.05 -9.20
C ILE A 251 -18.04 -28.89 -10.43
N LEU A 252 -16.82 -29.44 -10.43
CA LEU A 252 -16.35 -30.30 -11.51
C LEU A 252 -17.21 -31.59 -11.63
N MET A 253 -17.58 -32.17 -10.49
CA MET A 253 -18.51 -33.33 -10.48
C MET A 253 -19.90 -32.97 -11.01
N LEU A 254 -20.42 -31.78 -10.63
CA LEU A 254 -21.67 -31.26 -11.17
C LEU A 254 -21.59 -31.08 -12.69
N THR A 255 -20.55 -30.45 -13.19
CA THR A 255 -20.38 -30.16 -14.61
C THR A 255 -20.18 -31.43 -15.44
N THR A 256 -19.39 -32.42 -14.95
CA THR A 256 -19.05 -33.62 -15.72
C THR A 256 -20.09 -34.74 -15.62
N ARG A 257 -20.86 -34.79 -14.54
CA ARG A 257 -21.84 -35.89 -14.30
C ARG A 257 -23.28 -35.42 -14.31
N PHE A 258 -23.59 -34.36 -13.56
CA PHE A 258 -24.97 -33.91 -13.36
C PHE A 258 -25.53 -33.22 -14.61
N VAL A 259 -24.75 -32.30 -15.21
CA VAL A 259 -25.22 -31.51 -16.38
C VAL A 259 -25.59 -32.44 -17.58
N PRO A 260 -24.75 -33.40 -17.98
CA PRO A 260 -25.12 -34.34 -19.06
C PRO A 260 -26.38 -35.16 -18.75
N THR A 261 -26.48 -35.68 -17.52
CA THR A 261 -27.65 -36.48 -17.11
C THR A 261 -28.93 -35.63 -17.14
N MET A 262 -28.89 -34.38 -16.67
CA MET A 262 -30.04 -33.47 -16.74
C MET A 262 -30.40 -33.09 -18.17
N TYR A 263 -29.43 -32.95 -19.06
CA TYR A 263 -29.64 -32.69 -20.46
C TYR A 263 -30.34 -33.88 -21.17
N GLU A 264 -29.87 -35.10 -20.94
CA GLU A 264 -30.51 -36.31 -21.45
C GLU A 264 -31.95 -36.46 -20.93
N ALA A 265 -32.16 -36.23 -19.63
CA ALA A 265 -33.50 -36.29 -19.04
C ALA A 265 -34.44 -35.21 -19.63
N SER A 266 -33.94 -34.00 -19.88
CA SER A 266 -34.72 -32.90 -20.48
C SER A 266 -35.16 -33.26 -21.93
N GLN A 267 -34.26 -33.89 -22.70
CA GLN A 267 -34.59 -34.35 -24.06
C GLN A 267 -35.62 -35.47 -24.06
N ALA A 268 -35.51 -36.45 -23.15
CA ALA A 268 -36.46 -37.55 -23.02
C ALA A 268 -37.87 -37.04 -22.70
N VAL A 269 -37.99 -36.04 -21.82
CA VAL A 269 -39.27 -35.42 -21.46
C VAL A 269 -39.82 -34.55 -22.60
N ALA A 270 -38.98 -33.82 -23.34
CA ALA A 270 -39.37 -33.01 -24.49
C ALA A 270 -39.90 -33.87 -25.63
N GLY A 271 -39.36 -35.10 -25.82
CA GLY A 271 -39.82 -36.06 -26.79
C GLY A 271 -41.13 -36.77 -26.42
N ALA A 272 -41.47 -36.85 -25.12
CA ALA A 272 -42.63 -37.57 -24.61
C ALA A 272 -43.89 -36.74 -24.40
N SER A 273 -43.79 -35.39 -24.40
CA SER A 273 -44.90 -34.51 -23.99
C SER A 273 -45.28 -33.54 -25.10
N ALA A 274 -46.50 -33.69 -25.68
CA ALA A 274 -47.15 -32.67 -26.49
C ALA A 274 -47.80 -31.54 -25.67
N GLY A 275 -47.47 -31.38 -24.40
CA GLY A 275 -48.03 -30.37 -23.50
C GLY A 275 -46.97 -29.85 -22.51
N GLY A 276 -46.73 -28.59 -22.58
CA GLY A 276 -45.88 -27.70 -21.77
C GLY A 276 -45.20 -28.30 -20.53
N SER A 277 -43.98 -28.79 -20.72
CA SER A 277 -43.18 -29.34 -19.63
C SER A 277 -42.35 -28.27 -18.93
N PHE A 278 -42.43 -28.21 -17.63
CA PHE A 278 -41.63 -27.32 -16.77
C PHE A 278 -40.12 -27.59 -16.87
N ILE A 279 -39.70 -28.71 -17.48
CA ILE A 279 -38.33 -29.19 -17.64
C ILE A 279 -37.81 -28.95 -19.08
N GLY A 280 -38.67 -28.50 -20.04
CA GLY A 280 -38.37 -28.44 -21.47
C GLY A 280 -37.46 -27.32 -21.94
N GLY A 281 -36.57 -26.82 -21.09
CA GLY A 281 -35.68 -25.67 -21.45
C GLY A 281 -34.35 -25.64 -20.73
N PHE A 282 -33.81 -26.82 -20.30
CA PHE A 282 -32.50 -26.84 -19.66
C PHE A 282 -31.40 -26.56 -20.69
N ASP A 283 -30.74 -25.41 -20.53
CA ASP A 283 -29.57 -25.02 -21.33
C ASP A 283 -28.30 -25.38 -20.57
N PRO A 284 -27.56 -26.41 -20.98
CA PRO A 284 -26.32 -26.84 -20.31
C PRO A 284 -25.23 -25.77 -20.39
N ASP A 285 -25.13 -25.06 -21.50
CA ASP A 285 -24.08 -24.05 -21.70
C ASP A 285 -24.26 -22.83 -20.75
N ALA A 286 -25.50 -22.36 -20.62
CA ALA A 286 -25.83 -21.30 -19.67
C ALA A 286 -25.59 -21.70 -18.22
N PHE A 287 -25.86 -22.97 -17.89
CA PHE A 287 -25.65 -23.52 -16.55
C PHE A 287 -24.15 -23.65 -16.24
N ILE A 288 -23.35 -24.22 -17.15
CA ILE A 288 -21.88 -24.34 -17.00
C ILE A 288 -21.24 -22.95 -16.86
N ARG A 289 -21.70 -21.98 -17.66
CA ARG A 289 -21.26 -20.58 -17.57
C ARG A 289 -21.54 -19.97 -16.20
N THR A 290 -22.72 -20.24 -15.64
CA THR A 290 -23.10 -19.79 -14.29
C THR A 290 -22.19 -20.40 -13.22
N LEU A 291 -21.89 -21.70 -13.33
CA LEU A 291 -20.95 -22.40 -12.42
C LEU A 291 -19.53 -21.84 -12.53
N PHE A 292 -19.08 -21.51 -13.73
CA PHE A 292 -17.80 -20.85 -13.96
C PHE A 292 -17.71 -19.51 -13.22
N HIS A 293 -18.72 -18.64 -13.37
CA HIS A 293 -18.76 -17.37 -12.65
C HIS A 293 -18.80 -17.55 -11.13
N ALA A 294 -19.56 -18.55 -10.65
CA ALA A 294 -19.60 -18.89 -9.22
C ALA A 294 -18.22 -19.32 -8.70
N CYS A 295 -17.49 -20.14 -9.45
CA CYS A 295 -16.12 -20.53 -9.10
C CYS A 295 -15.14 -19.36 -9.06
N LEU A 296 -15.21 -18.46 -10.04
CA LEU A 296 -14.37 -17.26 -10.06
C LEU A 296 -14.65 -16.36 -8.87
N LEU A 297 -15.93 -16.10 -8.58
CA LEU A 297 -16.34 -15.28 -7.42
C LEU A 297 -15.91 -15.93 -6.11
N GLN A 298 -16.14 -17.22 -5.94
CA GLN A 298 -15.73 -17.98 -4.75
C GLN A 298 -14.21 -17.96 -4.57
N GLY A 299 -13.44 -18.17 -5.63
CA GLY A 299 -11.96 -18.11 -5.59
C GLY A 299 -11.46 -16.75 -5.19
N PHE A 300 -12.06 -15.69 -5.75
CA PHE A 300 -11.72 -14.31 -5.41
C PHE A 300 -12.01 -13.99 -3.94
N MET A 301 -13.19 -14.31 -3.45
CA MET A 301 -13.61 -14.03 -2.07
C MET A 301 -12.82 -14.88 -1.06
N SER A 302 -12.63 -16.18 -1.32
CA SER A 302 -11.82 -17.05 -0.46
C SER A 302 -10.39 -16.57 -0.36
N GLY A 303 -9.81 -16.06 -1.45
CA GLY A 303 -8.47 -15.47 -1.44
C GLY A 303 -8.37 -14.20 -0.61
N LEU A 304 -9.36 -13.31 -0.67
CA LEU A 304 -9.41 -12.12 0.19
C LEU A 304 -9.49 -12.49 1.67
N VAL A 305 -10.35 -13.48 2.02
CA VAL A 305 -10.47 -13.99 3.39
C VAL A 305 -9.15 -14.61 3.87
N ALA A 306 -8.50 -15.45 3.04
CA ALA A 306 -7.20 -16.03 3.37
C ALA A 306 -6.13 -14.96 3.66
N GLY A 307 -6.09 -13.88 2.87
CA GLY A 307 -5.17 -12.78 3.11
C GLY A 307 -5.49 -11.96 4.35
N GLN A 308 -6.77 -11.72 4.62
CA GLN A 308 -7.20 -11.03 5.85
C GLN A 308 -6.83 -11.84 7.09
N LEU A 309 -7.00 -13.15 7.07
CA LEU A 309 -6.61 -14.04 8.15
C LEU A 309 -5.08 -14.10 8.31
N GLY A 310 -4.34 -14.33 7.21
CA GLY A 310 -2.89 -14.52 7.25
C GLY A 310 -2.09 -13.24 7.56
N GLU A 311 -2.46 -12.13 6.92
CA GLU A 311 -1.70 -10.87 6.98
C GLU A 311 -2.43 -9.74 7.73
N ASN A 312 -3.66 -9.96 8.21
CA ASN A 312 -4.55 -8.94 8.81
C ASN A 312 -4.80 -7.73 7.89
N ARG A 313 -4.80 -7.95 6.58
CA ARG A 313 -4.99 -6.91 5.56
C ARG A 313 -5.64 -7.49 4.32
N LEU A 314 -6.68 -6.86 3.83
CA LEU A 314 -7.36 -7.25 2.58
C LEU A 314 -6.41 -7.22 1.37
N SER A 315 -5.49 -6.26 1.34
CA SER A 315 -4.50 -6.16 0.26
C SER A 315 -3.52 -7.35 0.20
N GLY A 316 -3.23 -8.01 1.32
CA GLY A 316 -2.50 -9.28 1.36
C GLY A 316 -3.28 -10.43 0.70
N GLY A 317 -4.61 -10.33 0.67
CA GLY A 317 -5.49 -11.31 0.05
C GLY A 317 -5.45 -11.31 -1.48
N LEU A 318 -5.07 -10.20 -2.12
CA LEU A 318 -5.06 -10.12 -3.59
C LEU A 318 -4.18 -11.17 -4.25
N LYS A 319 -3.04 -11.54 -3.64
CA LYS A 319 -2.18 -12.63 -4.14
C LYS A 319 -2.87 -14.00 -4.06
N HIS A 320 -3.58 -14.28 -2.95
CA HIS A 320 -4.33 -15.51 -2.76
C HIS A 320 -5.55 -15.56 -3.68
N SER A 321 -6.28 -14.44 -3.82
CA SER A 321 -7.39 -14.29 -4.75
C SER A 321 -6.96 -14.56 -6.18
N PHE A 322 -5.83 -14.02 -6.62
CA PHE A 322 -5.29 -14.29 -7.95
C PHE A 322 -4.99 -15.77 -8.14
N ILE A 323 -4.29 -16.42 -7.19
CA ILE A 323 -3.94 -17.84 -7.27
C ILE A 323 -5.20 -18.70 -7.35
N LEU A 324 -6.18 -18.50 -6.47
CA LEU A 324 -7.39 -19.31 -6.43
C LEU A 324 -8.27 -19.09 -7.67
N THR A 325 -8.41 -17.85 -8.12
CA THR A 325 -9.16 -17.54 -9.36
C THR A 325 -8.46 -18.10 -10.59
N PHE A 326 -7.12 -18.08 -10.62
CA PHE A 326 -6.35 -18.69 -11.70
C PHE A 326 -6.53 -20.21 -11.75
N ILE A 327 -6.50 -20.88 -10.59
CA ILE A 327 -6.78 -22.32 -10.49
C ILE A 327 -8.20 -22.64 -10.98
N ALA A 328 -9.22 -21.85 -10.56
CA ALA A 328 -10.57 -22.01 -11.05
C ALA A 328 -10.65 -21.91 -12.58
N TRP A 329 -10.03 -20.87 -13.14
CA TRP A 329 -10.00 -20.66 -14.60
C TRP A 329 -9.33 -21.84 -15.34
N VAL A 330 -8.16 -22.32 -14.85
CA VAL A 330 -7.46 -23.47 -15.45
C VAL A 330 -8.31 -24.73 -15.38
N CYS A 331 -8.99 -25.00 -14.26
CA CYS A 331 -9.87 -26.15 -14.11
C CYS A 331 -11.01 -26.16 -15.16
N PHE A 332 -11.60 -24.99 -15.43
CA PHE A 332 -12.64 -24.87 -16.46
C PHE A 332 -12.10 -24.85 -17.89
N LEU A 333 -10.82 -24.51 -18.10
CA LEU A 333 -10.19 -24.57 -19.42
C LEU A 333 -9.92 -26.01 -19.86
N ILE A 334 -9.67 -26.92 -18.90
CA ILE A 334 -9.39 -28.33 -19.14
C ILE A 334 -10.69 -29.12 -19.30
N LEU A 335 -11.79 -28.66 -18.80
CA LEU A 335 -13.11 -29.27 -18.84
C LEU A 335 -13.78 -29.13 -20.19
#